data_7b7593f39ef2a5be97a6cb2797bb490c
#
_entry.id   7b7593f39ef2a5be97a6cb2797bb490c
#
_cell.length_a   1.000
_cell.length_b   1.000
_cell.length_c   1.000
_cell.angle_alpha   90.00
_cell.angle_beta   90.00
_cell.angle_gamma   90.00
#
_symmetry.space_group_name_H-M   'P 1'
#
loop_
_entity.id
_entity.type
_entity.pdbx_description
1 polymer ?
#
loop_
_entity_poly.entity_id
_entity_poly.type
_entity_poly.pdbx_seq_one_letter_code
_entity_poly.pdbx_strand_id
1 'polypeptide(L)'
;PGTHTMDQSMKDILIGKDPLDIDKRWEELYVGTAMTGRRGAGVNAIGAIDMALWDIKGKHEEKPIYELMGGNYHETITPYASLQPLGSSFEEYRDSLVEWAERAKNLGFKAVKSEVTMNGPYAHNGMNENDDKHTLVIESVRKALGSEVKLMVDVQYKWKTAEDALRTVKE
;
A
#
# COMPACT_ATOMS: atom_id res chain seq x y z
N PRO A 1 20.88 16.36 -3.80
CA PRO A 1 20.68 17.78 -4.16
C PRO A 1 19.21 18.11 -4.46
N GLY A 2 18.44 17.20 -5.11
CA GLY A 2 17.06 17.49 -5.53
C GLY A 2 16.01 17.56 -4.41
N THR A 3 16.15 16.79 -3.34
CA THR A 3 15.20 16.78 -2.22
C THR A 3 15.22 18.09 -1.42
N HIS A 4 16.39 18.63 -1.16
CA HIS A 4 16.53 19.87 -0.40
C HIS A 4 15.94 21.09 -1.13
N THR A 5 16.07 21.14 -2.45
CA THR A 5 15.50 22.22 -3.27
C THR A 5 13.99 22.16 -3.34
N MET A 6 13.41 20.94 -3.37
CA MET A 6 11.97 20.73 -3.39
C MET A 6 11.32 21.07 -2.04
N ASP A 7 11.96 20.67 -0.94
CA ASP A 7 11.54 21.02 0.43
C ASP A 7 11.52 22.54 0.64
N GLN A 8 12.56 23.26 0.23
CA GLN A 8 12.61 24.70 0.35
C GLN A 8 11.53 25.40 -0.48
N SER A 9 11.28 24.98 -1.72
CA SER A 9 10.25 25.58 -2.58
C SER A 9 8.83 25.37 -2.03
N MET A 10 8.51 24.19 -1.48
CA MET A 10 7.24 23.92 -0.82
C MET A 10 7.07 24.75 0.45
N LYS A 11 8.13 24.92 1.23
CA LYS A 11 8.14 25.73 2.43
C LYS A 11 7.84 27.19 2.12
N ASP A 12 8.44 27.76 1.08
CA ASP A 12 8.23 29.15 0.66
C ASP A 12 6.78 29.40 0.20
N ILE A 13 6.12 28.39 -0.36
CA ILE A 13 4.70 28.46 -0.75
C ILE A 13 3.80 28.51 0.48
N LEU A 14 4.13 27.82 1.57
CA LEU A 14 3.25 27.62 2.73
C LEU A 14 3.46 28.64 3.84
N ILE A 15 4.66 29.14 4.04
CA ILE A 15 4.97 30.05 5.17
C ILE A 15 4.10 31.31 5.13
N GLY A 16 3.47 31.61 6.26
CA GLY A 16 2.59 32.75 6.42
C GLY A 16 1.20 32.61 5.81
N LYS A 17 0.85 31.41 5.32
CA LYS A 17 -0.47 31.09 4.79
C LYS A 17 -1.37 30.47 5.85
N ASP A 18 -2.67 30.63 5.67
CA ASP A 18 -3.67 29.97 6.52
C ASP A 18 -3.66 28.45 6.27
N PRO A 19 -3.36 27.62 7.28
CA PRO A 19 -3.35 26.17 7.15
C PRO A 19 -4.74 25.55 7.08
N LEU A 20 -5.80 26.28 7.43
CA LEU A 20 -7.18 25.78 7.41
C LEU A 20 -7.80 25.77 6.02
N ASP A 21 -7.24 26.54 5.08
CA ASP A 21 -7.65 26.58 3.68
C ASP A 21 -6.91 25.48 2.88
N ILE A 22 -7.21 24.21 3.19
CA ILE A 22 -6.46 23.03 2.75
C ILE A 22 -6.45 22.92 1.23
N ASP A 23 -7.61 23.03 0.58
CA ASP A 23 -7.75 22.88 -0.88
C ASP A 23 -6.87 23.88 -1.62
N LYS A 24 -6.86 25.13 -1.15
CA LYS A 24 -6.02 26.17 -1.73
C LYS A 24 -4.53 25.91 -1.52
N ARG A 25 -4.14 25.43 -0.33
CA ARG A 25 -2.74 25.06 -0.06
C ARG A 25 -2.30 23.90 -0.95
N TRP A 26 -3.16 22.89 -1.12
CA TRP A 26 -2.90 21.79 -2.01
C TRP A 26 -2.70 22.25 -3.46
N GLU A 27 -3.60 23.09 -3.96
CA GLU A 27 -3.52 23.64 -5.32
C GLU A 27 -2.25 24.48 -5.52
N GLU A 28 -1.93 25.38 -4.59
CA GLU A 28 -0.72 26.20 -4.64
C GLU A 28 0.56 25.33 -4.67
N LEU A 29 0.62 24.27 -3.88
CA LEU A 29 1.73 23.32 -3.88
C LEU A 29 1.81 22.57 -5.22
N TYR A 30 0.70 22.05 -5.70
CA TYR A 30 0.65 21.26 -6.94
C TYR A 30 1.05 22.10 -8.15
N VAL A 31 0.54 23.33 -8.26
CA VAL A 31 0.88 24.25 -9.34
C VAL A 31 2.29 24.80 -9.16
N GLY A 32 2.66 25.24 -7.96
CA GLY A 32 3.98 25.84 -7.69
C GLY A 32 5.15 24.87 -7.88
N THR A 33 4.92 23.57 -7.71
CA THR A 33 5.93 22.52 -7.95
C THR A 33 5.83 21.84 -9.32
N ALA A 34 5.04 22.39 -10.22
CA ALA A 34 4.73 21.79 -11.52
C ALA A 34 5.96 21.35 -12.34
N MET A 35 7.03 22.13 -12.27
CA MET A 35 8.26 21.86 -13.02
C MET A 35 9.18 20.85 -12.36
N THR A 36 8.99 20.57 -11.07
CA THR A 36 9.92 19.75 -10.27
C THR A 36 9.27 18.56 -9.58
N GLY A 37 7.96 18.52 -9.42
CA GLY A 37 7.36 17.59 -8.48
C GLY A 37 5.95 17.07 -8.72
N ARG A 38 5.38 17.19 -9.92
CA ARG A 38 3.99 16.68 -10.17
C ARG A 38 3.85 15.16 -10.16
N ARG A 39 4.93 14.41 -10.06
CA ARG A 39 4.93 12.93 -10.04
C ARG A 39 5.99 12.42 -9.07
N GLY A 40 5.81 11.18 -8.64
CA GLY A 40 6.79 10.51 -7.77
C GLY A 40 6.97 11.23 -6.43
N ALA A 41 8.20 11.47 -6.02
CA ALA A 41 8.55 12.03 -4.71
C ALA A 41 7.89 13.39 -4.42
N GLY A 42 7.68 14.22 -5.44
CA GLY A 42 7.03 15.52 -5.27
C GLY A 42 5.58 15.41 -4.81
N VAL A 43 4.79 14.56 -5.45
CA VAL A 43 3.39 14.32 -5.03
C VAL A 43 3.32 13.65 -3.66
N ASN A 44 4.25 12.74 -3.35
CA ASN A 44 4.32 12.14 -2.02
C ASN A 44 4.59 13.20 -0.93
N ALA A 45 5.47 14.18 -1.20
CA ALA A 45 5.72 15.27 -0.27
C ALA A 45 4.49 16.19 -0.11
N ILE A 46 3.79 16.50 -1.21
CA ILE A 46 2.51 17.25 -1.15
C ILE A 46 1.49 16.48 -0.31
N GLY A 47 1.35 15.16 -0.51
CA GLY A 47 0.44 14.33 0.28
C GLY A 47 0.78 14.30 1.77
N ALA A 48 2.05 14.30 2.14
CA ALA A 48 2.49 14.40 3.55
C ALA A 48 2.09 15.76 4.17
N ILE A 49 2.24 16.85 3.42
CA ILE A 49 1.81 18.19 3.85
C ILE A 49 0.28 18.25 3.99
N ASP A 50 -0.45 17.71 3.03
CA ASP A 50 -1.90 17.64 3.05
C ASP A 50 -2.43 16.91 4.30
N MET A 51 -1.86 15.75 4.62
CA MET A 51 -2.18 15.05 5.87
C MET A 51 -1.93 15.91 7.12
N ALA A 52 -0.85 16.68 7.13
CA ALA A 52 -0.54 17.58 8.26
C ALA A 52 -1.55 18.74 8.35
N LEU A 53 -2.01 19.28 7.23
CA LEU A 53 -3.04 20.33 7.19
C LEU A 53 -4.38 19.82 7.70
N TRP A 54 -4.79 18.60 7.32
CA TRP A 54 -5.98 17.96 7.85
C TRP A 54 -5.87 17.69 9.36
N ASP A 55 -4.70 17.29 9.85
CA ASP A 55 -4.47 17.10 11.30
C ASP A 55 -4.58 18.44 12.06
N ILE A 56 -4.02 19.53 11.53
CA ILE A 56 -4.16 20.88 12.10
C ILE A 56 -5.63 21.28 12.14
N LYS A 57 -6.38 21.08 11.07
CA LYS A 57 -7.81 21.41 11.01
C LYS A 57 -8.62 20.59 12.00
N GLY A 58 -8.35 19.28 12.10
CA GLY A 58 -8.99 18.40 13.07
C GLY A 58 -8.78 18.87 14.51
N LYS A 59 -7.55 19.25 14.85
CA LYS A 59 -7.20 19.80 16.17
C LYS A 59 -7.83 21.17 16.42
N HIS A 60 -7.89 22.01 15.41
CA HIS A 60 -8.51 23.34 15.51
C HIS A 60 -10.02 23.26 15.73
N GLU A 61 -10.69 22.35 15.05
CA GLU A 61 -12.15 22.13 15.16
C GLU A 61 -12.54 21.15 16.27
N GLU A 62 -11.54 20.56 16.97
CA GLU A 62 -11.73 19.52 17.99
C GLU A 62 -12.53 18.31 17.48
N LYS A 63 -12.31 17.95 16.21
CA LYS A 63 -12.99 16.85 15.53
C LYS A 63 -12.01 15.88 14.91
N PRO A 64 -12.32 14.59 14.90
CA PRO A 64 -11.53 13.62 14.13
C PRO A 64 -11.70 13.89 12.62
N ILE A 65 -10.65 13.62 11.86
CA ILE A 65 -10.59 13.93 10.41
C ILE A 65 -11.77 13.30 9.65
N TYR A 66 -12.19 12.08 10.01
CA TYR A 66 -13.29 11.40 9.32
C TYR A 66 -14.61 12.19 9.38
N GLU A 67 -14.87 12.91 10.47
CA GLU A 67 -16.06 13.78 10.59
C GLU A 67 -15.96 14.99 9.66
N LEU A 68 -14.77 15.57 9.53
CA LEU A 68 -14.52 16.69 8.61
C LEU A 68 -14.62 16.28 7.14
N MET A 69 -14.36 15.00 6.84
CA MET A 69 -14.45 14.43 5.50
C MET A 69 -15.83 13.86 5.15
N GLY A 70 -16.86 14.13 5.94
CA GLY A 70 -18.24 13.75 5.63
C GLY A 70 -18.84 12.67 6.52
N GLY A 71 -18.13 12.24 7.54
CA GLY A 71 -18.64 11.35 8.57
C GLY A 71 -18.19 9.90 8.47
N ASN A 72 -18.71 9.08 9.36
CA ASN A 72 -18.37 7.68 9.52
C ASN A 72 -19.32 6.80 8.69
N TYR A 73 -18.80 6.13 7.66
CA TYR A 73 -19.55 5.17 6.85
C TYR A 73 -19.53 3.74 7.41
N HIS A 74 -18.56 3.42 8.27
CA HIS A 74 -18.40 2.12 8.89
C HIS A 74 -17.98 2.29 10.34
N GLU A 75 -18.70 1.68 11.26
CA GLU A 75 -18.36 1.69 12.68
C GLU A 75 -17.06 0.93 12.96
N THR A 76 -16.80 -0.12 12.17
CA THR A 76 -15.62 -0.96 12.29
C THR A 76 -15.02 -1.27 10.92
N ILE A 77 -13.70 -1.43 10.87
CA ILE A 77 -12.95 -1.86 9.69
C ILE A 77 -12.29 -3.19 10.01
N THR A 78 -12.42 -4.16 9.10
CA THR A 78 -11.72 -5.45 9.24
C THR A 78 -10.29 -5.30 8.74
N PRO A 79 -9.28 -5.35 9.63
CA PRO A 79 -7.88 -5.33 9.20
C PRO A 79 -7.52 -6.65 8.55
N TYR A 80 -6.55 -6.62 7.66
CA TYR A 80 -5.90 -7.82 7.14
C TYR A 80 -4.41 -7.86 7.55
N ALA A 81 -3.89 -9.06 7.75
CA ALA A 81 -2.46 -9.26 7.91
C ALA A 81 -1.79 -9.28 6.52
N SER A 82 -0.79 -8.43 6.31
CA SER A 82 0.03 -8.44 5.08
C SER A 82 1.21 -9.38 5.29
N LEU A 83 1.23 -10.47 4.54
CA LEU A 83 2.25 -11.51 4.65
C LEU A 83 3.35 -11.25 3.63
N GLN A 84 4.58 -11.16 4.11
CA GLN A 84 5.77 -11.00 3.28
C GLN A 84 6.55 -12.32 3.25
N PRO A 85 6.94 -12.82 2.08
CA PRO A 85 7.74 -14.05 1.99
C PRO A 85 9.16 -13.84 2.50
N LEU A 86 9.77 -14.92 2.98
CA LEU A 86 11.17 -14.98 3.38
C LEU A 86 11.86 -16.10 2.60
N GLY A 87 13.21 -16.08 2.61
CA GLY A 87 14.01 -17.11 1.97
C GLY A 87 14.39 -16.80 0.53
N SER A 88 15.13 -17.71 -0.10
CA SER A 88 15.68 -17.58 -1.45
C SER A 88 15.37 -18.80 -2.34
N SER A 89 14.81 -19.87 -1.77
CA SER A 89 14.29 -21.03 -2.51
C SER A 89 12.77 -21.01 -2.53
N PHE A 90 12.18 -21.76 -3.46
CA PHE A 90 10.73 -21.91 -3.55
C PHE A 90 10.14 -22.48 -2.26
N GLU A 91 10.79 -23.47 -1.68
CA GLU A 91 10.36 -24.12 -0.44
C GLU A 91 10.36 -23.13 0.72
N GLU A 92 11.45 -22.41 0.94
CA GLU A 92 11.56 -21.39 1.99
C GLU A 92 10.51 -20.29 1.82
N TYR A 93 10.33 -19.82 0.58
CA TYR A 93 9.33 -18.81 0.23
C TYR A 93 7.92 -19.26 0.59
N ARG A 94 7.52 -20.45 0.12
CA ARG A 94 6.20 -21.04 0.39
C ARG A 94 6.00 -21.28 1.90
N ASP A 95 6.95 -21.90 2.56
CA ASP A 95 6.83 -22.33 3.94
C ASP A 95 6.78 -21.13 4.90
N SER A 96 7.51 -20.06 4.60
CA SER A 96 7.41 -18.81 5.36
C SER A 96 6.03 -18.15 5.26
N LEU A 97 5.41 -18.15 4.08
CA LEU A 97 4.05 -17.64 3.91
C LEU A 97 3.00 -18.49 4.61
N VAL A 98 3.18 -19.82 4.63
CA VAL A 98 2.32 -20.73 5.38
C VAL A 98 2.43 -20.46 6.89
N GLU A 99 3.64 -20.33 7.42
CA GLU A 99 3.87 -20.01 8.84
C GLU A 99 3.22 -18.68 9.23
N TRP A 100 3.42 -17.61 8.42
CA TRP A 100 2.80 -16.32 8.65
C TRP A 100 1.27 -16.38 8.57
N ALA A 101 0.72 -17.17 7.67
CA ALA A 101 -0.73 -17.37 7.53
C ALA A 101 -1.32 -18.03 8.79
N GLU A 102 -0.70 -19.09 9.28
CA GLU A 102 -1.10 -19.77 10.52
C GLU A 102 -1.01 -18.83 11.72
N ARG A 103 0.06 -18.04 11.82
CA ARG A 103 0.23 -17.05 12.87
C ARG A 103 -0.85 -15.98 12.83
N ALA A 104 -1.15 -15.43 11.64
CA ALA A 104 -2.20 -14.43 11.47
C ALA A 104 -3.58 -14.98 11.88
N LYS A 105 -3.89 -16.22 11.45
CA LYS A 105 -5.11 -16.92 11.84
C LYS A 105 -5.21 -17.09 13.36
N ASN A 106 -4.14 -17.53 14.01
CA ASN A 106 -4.09 -17.74 15.47
C ASN A 106 -4.22 -16.42 16.25
N LEU A 107 -3.76 -15.29 15.68
CA LEU A 107 -3.98 -13.95 16.22
C LEU A 107 -5.41 -13.42 16.00
N GLY A 108 -6.25 -14.16 15.28
CA GLY A 108 -7.66 -13.82 15.06
C GLY A 108 -7.96 -12.95 13.83
N PHE A 109 -6.99 -12.72 12.94
CA PHE A 109 -7.24 -12.01 11.69
C PHE A 109 -8.30 -12.76 10.84
N LYS A 110 -9.25 -12.00 10.30
CA LYS A 110 -10.31 -12.50 9.41
C LYS A 110 -9.96 -12.38 7.93
N ALA A 111 -8.87 -11.69 7.62
CA ALA A 111 -8.35 -11.54 6.28
C ALA A 111 -6.82 -11.49 6.30
N VAL A 112 -6.20 -12.03 5.26
CA VAL A 112 -4.77 -11.91 5.00
C VAL A 112 -4.54 -11.52 3.55
N LYS A 113 -3.42 -10.85 3.28
CA LYS A 113 -2.93 -10.57 1.93
C LYS A 113 -1.54 -11.19 1.80
N SER A 114 -1.43 -12.19 0.92
CA SER A 114 -0.16 -12.87 0.63
C SER A 114 0.49 -12.22 -0.57
N GLU A 115 1.74 -11.81 -0.42
CA GLU A 115 2.56 -11.42 -1.58
C GLU A 115 2.99 -12.68 -2.33
N VAL A 116 2.77 -12.70 -3.66
CA VAL A 116 3.14 -13.83 -4.53
C VAL A 116 3.89 -13.31 -5.75
N THR A 117 5.21 -13.15 -5.59
CA THR A 117 6.11 -12.51 -6.55
C THR A 117 7.39 -13.32 -6.73
N MET A 118 7.28 -14.47 -7.42
CA MET A 118 8.42 -15.37 -7.65
C MET A 118 9.02 -15.25 -9.06
N ASN A 119 8.51 -14.35 -9.89
CA ASN A 119 9.09 -13.96 -11.17
C ASN A 119 8.67 -12.53 -11.53
N GLY A 120 9.17 -12.01 -12.66
CA GLY A 120 8.89 -10.64 -13.08
C GLY A 120 9.84 -9.59 -12.50
N PRO A 121 9.56 -8.29 -12.74
CA PRO A 121 10.52 -7.21 -12.43
C PRO A 121 10.74 -6.96 -10.93
N TYR A 122 9.83 -7.41 -10.08
CA TYR A 122 9.89 -7.29 -8.62
C TYR A 122 9.91 -8.65 -7.92
N ALA A 123 10.46 -9.65 -8.59
CA ALA A 123 10.58 -11.00 -8.02
C ALA A 123 11.39 -10.98 -6.72
N HIS A 124 10.86 -11.65 -5.71
CA HIS A 124 11.50 -11.77 -4.41
C HIS A 124 12.90 -12.41 -4.56
N ASN A 125 13.92 -11.73 -4.03
CA ASN A 125 15.32 -12.18 -4.05
C ASN A 125 15.82 -12.66 -5.43
N GLY A 126 15.28 -12.10 -6.52
CA GLY A 126 15.67 -12.45 -7.88
C GLY A 126 15.21 -13.85 -8.33
N MET A 127 14.21 -14.41 -7.66
CA MET A 127 13.58 -15.67 -8.07
C MET A 127 13.06 -15.60 -9.50
N ASN A 128 13.05 -16.73 -10.18
CA ASN A 128 12.53 -16.85 -11.55
C ASN A 128 11.78 -18.18 -11.72
N GLU A 129 10.73 -18.35 -10.92
CA GLU A 129 9.89 -19.54 -10.92
C GLU A 129 8.77 -19.46 -11.96
N ASN A 130 8.30 -20.60 -12.44
CA ASN A 130 7.14 -20.68 -13.33
C ASN A 130 5.84 -20.28 -12.61
N ASP A 131 4.83 -19.91 -13.39
CA ASP A 131 3.52 -19.47 -12.87
C ASP A 131 2.79 -20.56 -12.08
N ASP A 132 2.96 -21.84 -12.43
CA ASP A 132 2.42 -22.98 -11.66
C ASP A 132 2.84 -22.95 -10.18
N LYS A 133 4.04 -22.44 -9.89
CA LYS A 133 4.53 -22.27 -8.51
C LYS A 133 3.73 -21.25 -7.73
N HIS A 134 3.15 -20.24 -8.38
CA HIS A 134 2.28 -19.26 -7.73
C HIS A 134 0.99 -19.93 -7.24
N THR A 135 0.39 -20.77 -8.06
CA THR A 135 -0.79 -21.56 -7.69
C THR A 135 -0.50 -22.45 -6.49
N LEU A 136 0.62 -23.17 -6.48
CA LEU A 136 1.04 -24.02 -5.36
C LEU A 136 1.23 -23.23 -4.05
N VAL A 137 1.77 -22.00 -4.10
CA VAL A 137 1.89 -21.14 -2.91
C VAL A 137 0.51 -20.74 -2.41
N ILE A 138 -0.36 -20.29 -3.31
CA ILE A 138 -1.72 -19.85 -2.96
C ILE A 138 -2.51 -21.00 -2.34
N GLU A 139 -2.44 -22.20 -2.91
CA GLU A 139 -3.07 -23.40 -2.37
C GLU A 139 -2.54 -23.76 -0.97
N SER A 140 -1.22 -23.68 -0.77
CA SER A 140 -0.58 -23.96 0.50
C SER A 140 -1.05 -22.98 1.58
N VAL A 141 -1.07 -21.69 1.28
CA VAL A 141 -1.58 -20.63 2.17
C VAL A 141 -3.06 -20.80 2.44
N ARG A 142 -3.87 -21.11 1.41
CA ARG A 142 -5.31 -21.37 1.57
C ARG A 142 -5.56 -22.57 2.47
N LYS A 143 -4.80 -23.64 2.35
CA LYS A 143 -4.89 -24.82 3.20
C LYS A 143 -4.60 -24.50 4.66
N ALA A 144 -3.59 -23.69 4.93
CA ALA A 144 -3.24 -23.23 6.28
C ALA A 144 -4.35 -22.36 6.91
N LEU A 145 -4.91 -21.45 6.12
CA LEU A 145 -5.97 -20.53 6.59
C LEU A 145 -7.33 -21.24 6.79
N GLY A 146 -7.65 -22.24 5.99
CA GLY A 146 -9.01 -22.80 5.90
C GLY A 146 -9.95 -21.88 5.11
N SER A 147 -11.26 -22.17 5.16
CA SER A 147 -12.29 -21.45 4.39
C SER A 147 -12.70 -20.10 5.00
N GLU A 148 -12.57 -19.95 6.31
CA GLU A 148 -13.15 -18.84 7.08
C GLU A 148 -12.35 -17.53 6.98
N VAL A 149 -11.05 -17.60 6.68
CA VAL A 149 -10.18 -16.42 6.54
C VAL A 149 -10.12 -15.99 5.08
N LYS A 150 -10.42 -14.73 4.79
CA LYS A 150 -10.29 -14.17 3.45
C LYS A 150 -8.83 -14.12 3.02
N LEU A 151 -8.53 -14.65 1.84
CA LEU A 151 -7.20 -14.58 1.23
C LEU A 151 -7.23 -13.63 0.04
N MET A 152 -6.36 -12.63 0.11
CA MET A 152 -6.05 -11.73 -0.98
C MET A 152 -4.64 -12.01 -1.48
N VAL A 153 -4.39 -11.79 -2.76
CA VAL A 153 -3.07 -12.02 -3.38
C VAL A 153 -2.55 -10.70 -3.94
N ASP A 154 -1.32 -10.36 -3.59
CA ASP A 154 -0.58 -9.21 -4.12
C ASP A 154 0.51 -9.72 -5.08
N VAL A 155 0.45 -9.29 -6.32
CA VAL A 155 1.33 -9.79 -7.40
C VAL A 155 2.36 -8.75 -7.87
N GLN A 156 2.51 -7.63 -7.19
CA GLN A 156 3.59 -6.65 -7.37
C GLN A 156 3.93 -6.34 -8.85
N TYR A 157 2.95 -5.86 -9.63
CA TYR A 157 3.18 -5.50 -11.04
C TYR A 157 3.75 -6.62 -11.93
N LYS A 158 3.48 -7.88 -11.59
CA LYS A 158 4.03 -9.05 -12.29
C LYS A 158 3.69 -9.08 -13.77
N TRP A 159 2.42 -8.89 -14.12
CA TRP A 159 1.93 -9.02 -15.49
C TRP A 159 1.90 -7.69 -16.23
N LYS A 160 2.31 -7.73 -17.49
CA LYS A 160 2.28 -6.56 -18.38
C LYS A 160 0.91 -6.30 -18.98
N THR A 161 0.12 -7.35 -19.16
CA THR A 161 -1.22 -7.29 -19.78
C THR A 161 -2.26 -7.98 -18.92
N ALA A 162 -3.53 -7.61 -19.11
CA ALA A 162 -4.65 -8.26 -18.45
C ALA A 162 -4.79 -9.73 -18.90
N GLU A 163 -4.43 -10.05 -20.14
CA GLU A 163 -4.48 -11.42 -20.66
C GLU A 163 -3.49 -12.35 -19.94
N ASP A 164 -2.28 -11.84 -19.66
CA ASP A 164 -1.28 -12.57 -18.88
C ASP A 164 -1.79 -12.88 -17.47
N ALA A 165 -2.39 -11.88 -16.84
CA ALA A 165 -3.01 -12.06 -15.51
C ALA A 165 -4.14 -13.08 -15.52
N LEU A 166 -5.05 -13.00 -16.51
CA LEU A 166 -6.22 -13.87 -16.61
C LEU A 166 -5.87 -15.35 -16.87
N ARG A 167 -4.75 -15.64 -17.48
CA ARG A 167 -4.29 -17.04 -17.65
C ARG A 167 -4.01 -17.70 -16.30
N THR A 168 -3.29 -17.02 -15.42
CA THR A 168 -2.94 -17.56 -14.10
C THR A 168 -4.09 -17.49 -13.09
N VAL A 169 -4.96 -16.48 -13.16
CA VAL A 169 -6.06 -16.30 -12.19
C VAL A 169 -7.26 -17.23 -12.44
N LYS A 170 -7.38 -17.82 -13.64
CA LYS A 170 -8.46 -18.75 -13.97
C LYS A 170 -8.17 -20.20 -13.62
N GLU A 171 -6.93 -20.54 -13.32
CA GLU A 171 -6.52 -21.85 -12.82
C GLU A 171 -6.73 -21.98 -11.32
#